data_1da808d05f5d47fcca126a8066e36798
#
_entry.id   1da808d05f5d47fcca126a8066e36798
#
_cell.length_a   1.000
_cell.length_b   1.000
_cell.length_c   1.000
_cell.angle_alpha   90.00
_cell.angle_beta   90.00
_cell.angle_gamma   90.00
#
_symmetry.space_group_name_H-M   'P 1'
#
loop_
_entity.id
_entity.type
_entity.pdbx_description
1 polymer ?
#
loop_
_entity_poly.entity_id
_entity_poly.type
_entity_poly.pdbx_seq_one_letter_code
_entity_poly.pdbx_strand_id
1 'polypeptide(L)'
;MTKTPFVSKEVLESITEQFPTPFHLYDEKGIREKARALNAAFAWNKGFKEYFAVKATPTPAILKILQEEGCGVDCATDVEVLMSEKLGFKDIMFTSNDTQAQEFVYARKVGATINLDAYEHIEFLKNIAGIPETVCLRYNPGGVFSLGTDIMDHPEESKFGMTKEQLMKGYKELKELGVKEFGIHAFLASNTVTNDYYPVLARQLFELALEIREETGVTLDFINLSGGIGVNYRPEQEPNDIAVIGEGVRKVYEEILTPAGMGHVKIFTELGRFMLAPHGHLITKVLHRKETYRTYIGVDASAANLMRPAFYGAYHHITNITRPDAPIEVVDVAGSLCENNDKFAVNRELPRAEVGDTLVIHDSGAHGFSMGYNYNGRLRSSEILLQEDGTARMIRRAETPEDYFATIYGFDFER
;
A
#
# COMPACT_ATOMS: atom_id res chain seq x y z
N MET A 1 11.56 10.97 -19.52
CA MET A 1 10.78 9.84 -20.13
C MET A 1 9.29 10.15 -20.00
N THR A 2 8.46 9.81 -20.96
CA THR A 2 7.00 9.93 -20.83
C THR A 2 6.45 8.65 -20.19
N LYS A 3 5.54 8.76 -19.23
CA LYS A 3 4.82 7.59 -18.71
C LYS A 3 3.80 7.12 -19.74
N THR A 4 3.80 5.82 -20.04
CA THR A 4 2.87 5.21 -20.98
C THR A 4 1.87 4.35 -20.21
N PRO A 5 0.56 4.42 -20.49
CA PRO A 5 -0.42 3.50 -19.91
C PRO A 5 -0.06 2.04 -20.25
N PHE A 6 -0.34 1.10 -19.35
CA PHE A 6 -0.17 -0.35 -19.63
C PHE A 6 -1.21 -0.89 -20.61
N VAL A 7 -2.18 -0.08 -21.00
CA VAL A 7 -3.27 -0.42 -21.93
C VAL A 7 -3.20 0.48 -23.17
N SER A 8 -3.42 -0.07 -24.36
CA SER A 8 -3.51 0.73 -25.60
C SER A 8 -4.85 1.47 -25.66
N LYS A 9 -4.91 2.47 -26.56
CA LYS A 9 -6.14 3.24 -26.79
C LYS A 9 -7.28 2.34 -27.22
N GLU A 10 -7.07 1.44 -28.17
CA GLU A 10 -8.10 0.55 -28.72
C GLU A 10 -8.68 -0.39 -27.67
N VAL A 11 -7.81 -0.95 -26.83
CA VAL A 11 -8.23 -1.83 -25.71
C VAL A 11 -9.01 -1.01 -24.69
N LEU A 12 -8.56 0.19 -24.34
CA LEU A 12 -9.26 1.03 -23.37
C LEU A 12 -10.61 1.51 -23.91
N GLU A 13 -10.74 1.85 -25.18
CA GLU A 13 -12.01 2.19 -25.82
C GLU A 13 -12.99 1.03 -25.72
N SER A 14 -12.57 -0.20 -26.02
CA SER A 14 -13.40 -1.40 -25.85
C SER A 14 -13.82 -1.64 -24.40
N ILE A 15 -12.97 -1.34 -23.43
CA ILE A 15 -13.31 -1.43 -22.00
C ILE A 15 -14.34 -0.36 -21.63
N THR A 16 -14.17 0.88 -22.09
CA THR A 16 -15.11 1.97 -21.79
C THR A 16 -16.47 1.83 -22.46
N GLU A 17 -16.59 1.04 -23.53
CA GLU A 17 -17.89 0.64 -24.12
C GLU A 17 -18.65 -0.33 -23.23
N GLN A 18 -17.93 -1.19 -22.47
CA GLN A 18 -18.53 -2.20 -21.60
C GLN A 18 -18.78 -1.67 -20.19
N PHE A 19 -17.91 -0.80 -19.68
CA PHE A 19 -17.94 -0.31 -18.31
C PHE A 19 -17.93 1.23 -18.30
N PRO A 20 -18.94 1.87 -17.70
CA PRO A 20 -18.99 3.33 -17.61
C PRO A 20 -17.88 3.89 -16.73
N THR A 21 -17.30 5.02 -17.15
CA THR A 21 -16.35 5.80 -16.35
C THR A 21 -17.07 6.56 -15.22
N PRO A 22 -16.38 6.95 -14.12
CA PRO A 22 -15.01 6.60 -13.83
C PRO A 22 -14.88 5.18 -13.30
N PHE A 23 -13.72 4.54 -13.49
CA PHE A 23 -13.39 3.27 -12.87
C PHE A 23 -11.88 3.13 -12.63
N HIS A 24 -11.49 2.29 -11.67
CA HIS A 24 -10.11 1.86 -11.51
C HIS A 24 -9.85 0.64 -12.39
N LEU A 25 -8.82 0.71 -13.22
CA LEU A 25 -8.37 -0.40 -14.08
C LEU A 25 -7.06 -0.97 -13.52
N TYR A 26 -7.02 -2.27 -13.30
CA TYR A 26 -5.84 -2.99 -12.82
C TYR A 26 -5.27 -3.91 -13.90
N ASP A 27 -3.93 -4.06 -13.94
CA ASP A 27 -3.20 -4.92 -14.83
C ASP A 27 -2.77 -6.21 -14.12
N GLU A 28 -3.45 -7.32 -14.36
CA GLU A 28 -3.13 -8.61 -13.76
C GLU A 28 -1.70 -9.05 -14.08
N LYS A 29 -1.29 -8.93 -15.33
CA LYS A 29 0.05 -9.32 -15.77
C LYS A 29 1.14 -8.55 -15.03
N GLY A 30 1.02 -7.24 -14.98
CA GLY A 30 1.98 -6.40 -14.28
C GLY A 30 2.04 -6.68 -12.77
N ILE A 31 0.91 -6.96 -12.13
CA ILE A 31 0.84 -7.37 -10.71
C ILE A 31 1.62 -8.66 -10.47
N ARG A 32 1.41 -9.69 -11.30
CA ARG A 32 2.11 -10.99 -11.21
C ARG A 32 3.61 -10.83 -11.45
N GLU A 33 3.99 -10.11 -12.50
CA GLU A 33 5.39 -9.83 -12.81
C GLU A 33 6.11 -9.10 -11.66
N LYS A 34 5.45 -8.13 -11.03
CA LYS A 34 5.98 -7.40 -9.88
C LYS A 34 6.20 -8.32 -8.67
N ALA A 35 5.26 -9.18 -8.36
CA ALA A 35 5.38 -10.14 -7.26
C ALA A 35 6.52 -11.14 -7.51
N ARG A 36 6.63 -11.66 -8.72
CA ARG A 36 7.72 -12.56 -9.13
C ARG A 36 9.09 -11.88 -9.06
N ALA A 37 9.19 -10.63 -9.51
CA ALA A 37 10.43 -9.84 -9.44
C ALA A 37 10.88 -9.62 -7.98
N LEU A 38 9.95 -9.30 -7.07
CA LEU A 38 10.25 -9.16 -5.65
C LEU A 38 10.74 -10.47 -5.05
N ASN A 39 10.02 -11.57 -5.27
CA ASN A 39 10.41 -12.89 -4.80
C ASN A 39 11.80 -13.31 -5.32
N ALA A 40 12.10 -13.03 -6.59
CA ALA A 40 13.41 -13.31 -7.19
C ALA A 40 14.53 -12.48 -6.54
N ALA A 41 14.30 -11.20 -6.26
CA ALA A 41 15.28 -10.31 -5.65
C ALA A 41 15.70 -10.74 -4.23
N PHE A 42 14.82 -11.41 -3.50
CA PHE A 42 15.07 -11.90 -2.13
C PHE A 42 15.21 -13.42 -2.03
N ALA A 43 15.30 -14.15 -3.16
CA ALA A 43 15.42 -15.61 -3.18
C ALA A 43 16.68 -16.16 -2.47
N TRP A 44 17.66 -15.32 -2.20
CA TRP A 44 18.86 -15.64 -1.41
C TRP A 44 18.52 -15.92 0.07
N ASN A 45 17.43 -15.36 0.61
CA ASN A 45 16.91 -15.66 1.96
C ASN A 45 15.81 -16.71 1.85
N LYS A 46 16.08 -17.95 2.28
CA LYS A 46 15.14 -19.08 2.16
C LYS A 46 13.82 -18.91 2.88
N GLY A 47 13.75 -17.98 3.83
CA GLY A 47 12.55 -17.68 4.59
C GLY A 47 11.86 -16.39 4.16
N PHE A 48 12.30 -15.76 3.08
CA PHE A 48 11.70 -14.53 2.59
C PHE A 48 10.19 -14.68 2.37
N LYS A 49 9.44 -13.66 2.79
CA LYS A 49 8.01 -13.57 2.55
C LYS A 49 7.58 -12.10 2.39
N GLU A 50 6.87 -11.82 1.32
CA GLU A 50 6.09 -10.60 1.18
C GLU A 50 4.73 -10.79 1.86
N TYR A 51 4.39 -9.90 2.79
CA TYR A 51 3.07 -9.75 3.39
C TYR A 51 2.42 -8.50 2.80
N PHE A 52 1.67 -8.65 1.71
CA PHE A 52 1.07 -7.51 1.04
C PHE A 52 0.19 -6.68 1.99
N ALA A 53 0.47 -5.37 2.10
CA ALA A 53 -0.32 -4.47 2.93
C ALA A 53 -1.74 -4.29 2.39
N VAL A 54 -2.72 -4.96 2.98
CA VAL A 54 -4.13 -5.01 2.51
C VAL A 54 -4.74 -3.62 2.34
N LYS A 55 -4.43 -2.70 3.27
CA LYS A 55 -4.87 -1.29 3.21
C LYS A 55 -4.56 -0.57 1.90
N ALA A 56 -3.56 -1.03 1.15
CA ALA A 56 -3.21 -0.41 -0.13
C ALA A 56 -4.26 -0.69 -1.20
N THR A 57 -4.80 -1.93 -1.25
CA THR A 57 -5.83 -2.33 -2.22
C THR A 57 -6.62 -3.51 -1.66
N PRO A 58 -7.66 -3.25 -0.81
CA PRO A 58 -8.45 -4.29 -0.14
C PRO A 58 -9.50 -4.89 -1.07
N THR A 59 -9.05 -5.47 -2.20
CA THR A 59 -9.94 -6.02 -3.23
C THR A 59 -9.69 -7.52 -3.39
N PRO A 60 -10.67 -8.39 -3.08
CA PRO A 60 -10.49 -9.85 -3.06
C PRO A 60 -9.84 -10.45 -4.30
N ALA A 61 -10.20 -9.98 -5.49
CA ALA A 61 -9.62 -10.48 -6.75
C ALA A 61 -8.10 -10.18 -6.84
N ILE A 62 -7.68 -9.00 -6.41
CA ILE A 62 -6.27 -8.60 -6.39
C ILE A 62 -5.50 -9.40 -5.34
N LEU A 63 -6.05 -9.53 -4.13
CA LEU A 63 -5.44 -10.34 -3.07
C LEU A 63 -5.27 -11.79 -3.49
N LYS A 64 -6.22 -12.35 -4.27
CA LYS A 64 -6.13 -13.70 -4.79
C LYS A 64 -4.96 -13.88 -5.78
N ILE A 65 -4.75 -12.92 -6.67
CA ILE A 65 -3.59 -12.90 -7.59
C ILE A 65 -2.28 -12.92 -6.78
N LEU A 66 -2.16 -12.07 -5.77
CA LEU A 66 -0.95 -12.00 -4.92
C LEU A 66 -0.75 -13.31 -4.11
N GLN A 67 -1.84 -13.93 -3.62
CA GLN A 67 -1.79 -15.22 -2.96
C GLN A 67 -1.25 -16.32 -3.88
N GLU A 68 -1.69 -16.35 -5.14
CA GLU A 68 -1.21 -17.29 -6.15
C GLU A 68 0.27 -17.11 -6.47
N GLU A 69 0.80 -15.89 -6.35
CA GLU A 69 2.23 -15.59 -6.48
C GLU A 69 3.03 -15.79 -5.17
N GLY A 70 2.41 -16.37 -4.13
CA GLY A 70 3.05 -16.75 -2.89
C GLY A 70 3.12 -15.68 -1.81
N CYS A 71 2.45 -14.53 -1.98
CA CYS A 71 2.39 -13.49 -0.95
C CYS A 71 1.49 -13.90 0.21
N GLY A 72 1.87 -13.52 1.44
CA GLY A 72 0.97 -13.37 2.57
C GLY A 72 0.30 -12.00 2.56
N VAL A 73 -0.34 -11.65 3.67
CA VAL A 73 -1.01 -10.34 3.86
C VAL A 73 -0.66 -9.71 5.20
N ASP A 74 -0.49 -8.38 5.20
CA ASP A 74 -0.46 -7.57 6.41
C ASP A 74 -1.80 -6.85 6.57
N CYS A 75 -2.47 -7.11 7.69
CA CYS A 75 -3.81 -6.61 8.03
C CYS A 75 -3.73 -5.61 9.18
N ALA A 76 -4.45 -4.51 9.09
CA ALA A 76 -4.49 -3.47 10.11
C ALA A 76 -5.78 -3.48 10.97
N THR A 77 -6.80 -4.27 10.58
CA THR A 77 -8.10 -4.37 11.25
C THR A 77 -8.66 -5.80 11.19
N ASP A 78 -9.64 -6.09 12.05
CA ASP A 78 -10.38 -7.37 12.01
C ASP A 78 -11.12 -7.58 10.67
N VAL A 79 -11.59 -6.53 10.01
CA VAL A 79 -12.25 -6.61 8.70
C VAL A 79 -11.27 -7.09 7.63
N GLU A 80 -10.04 -6.58 7.61
CA GLU A 80 -8.99 -7.04 6.70
C GLU A 80 -8.58 -8.49 7.01
N VAL A 81 -8.49 -8.86 8.30
CA VAL A 81 -8.24 -10.24 8.73
C VAL A 81 -9.37 -11.17 8.28
N LEU A 82 -10.64 -10.77 8.45
CA LEU A 82 -11.82 -11.55 8.02
C LEU A 82 -11.79 -11.80 6.52
N MET A 83 -11.50 -10.77 5.73
CA MET A 83 -11.40 -10.91 4.27
C MET A 83 -10.29 -11.90 3.90
N SER A 84 -9.13 -11.79 4.53
CA SER A 84 -7.97 -12.64 4.29
C SER A 84 -8.23 -14.09 4.70
N GLU A 85 -8.88 -14.32 5.83
CA GLU A 85 -9.33 -15.65 6.27
C GLU A 85 -10.29 -16.27 5.24
N LYS A 86 -11.29 -15.51 4.77
CA LYS A 86 -12.26 -15.95 3.76
C LYS A 86 -11.62 -16.29 2.42
N LEU A 87 -10.54 -15.60 2.05
CA LEU A 87 -9.74 -15.91 0.86
C LEU A 87 -8.80 -17.11 1.06
N GLY A 88 -8.67 -17.61 2.28
CA GLY A 88 -7.87 -18.79 2.62
C GLY A 88 -6.39 -18.51 2.80
N PHE A 89 -6.00 -17.27 3.09
CA PHE A 89 -4.61 -16.96 3.46
C PHE A 89 -4.21 -17.72 4.72
N LYS A 90 -2.98 -18.22 4.72
CA LYS A 90 -2.35 -18.88 5.88
C LYS A 90 -1.31 -17.98 6.55
N ASP A 91 -0.63 -17.18 5.73
CA ASP A 91 0.38 -16.23 6.17
C ASP A 91 -0.30 -14.86 6.34
N ILE A 92 -0.72 -14.55 7.57
CA ILE A 92 -1.37 -13.29 7.94
C ILE A 92 -0.50 -12.63 9.02
N MET A 93 -0.01 -11.43 8.74
CA MET A 93 0.53 -10.50 9.72
C MET A 93 -0.61 -9.58 10.20
N PHE A 94 -0.65 -9.26 11.47
CA PHE A 94 -1.59 -8.30 12.03
C PHE A 94 -0.81 -7.15 12.67
N THR A 95 -0.83 -5.99 12.00
CA THR A 95 -0.12 -4.78 12.38
C THR A 95 -1.11 -3.65 12.59
N SER A 96 -1.50 -3.41 13.83
CA SER A 96 -2.41 -2.33 14.24
C SER A 96 -1.76 -1.51 15.35
N ASN A 97 -2.13 -0.23 15.50
CA ASN A 97 -1.49 0.67 16.47
C ASN A 97 -2.37 0.96 17.70
N ASP A 98 -3.56 1.50 17.54
CA ASP A 98 -4.52 1.73 18.63
C ASP A 98 -5.56 0.59 18.65
N THR A 99 -5.11 -0.63 18.91
CA THR A 99 -5.83 -1.87 18.65
C THR A 99 -6.95 -2.13 19.67
N GLN A 100 -8.14 -2.39 19.17
CA GLN A 100 -9.28 -2.78 20.01
C GLN A 100 -9.17 -4.23 20.46
N ALA A 101 -9.82 -4.56 21.60
CA ALA A 101 -9.78 -5.90 22.17
C ALA A 101 -10.25 -6.99 21.19
N GLN A 102 -11.38 -6.76 20.48
CA GLN A 102 -11.93 -7.72 19.53
C GLN A 102 -10.98 -8.00 18.35
N GLU A 103 -10.20 -7.02 17.93
CA GLU A 103 -9.24 -7.18 16.82
C GLU A 103 -8.11 -8.13 17.22
N PHE A 104 -7.53 -7.96 18.42
CA PHE A 104 -6.54 -8.90 18.94
C PHE A 104 -7.11 -10.31 19.14
N VAL A 105 -8.31 -10.41 19.71
CA VAL A 105 -8.99 -11.70 19.89
C VAL A 105 -9.20 -12.40 18.56
N TYR A 106 -9.61 -11.65 17.52
CA TYR A 106 -9.85 -12.23 16.22
C TYR A 106 -8.55 -12.60 15.49
N ALA A 107 -7.55 -11.73 15.49
CA ALA A 107 -6.23 -12.02 14.93
C ALA A 107 -5.60 -13.27 15.57
N ARG A 108 -5.72 -13.38 16.90
CA ARG A 108 -5.26 -14.54 17.66
C ARG A 108 -6.00 -15.83 17.27
N LYS A 109 -7.33 -15.74 17.11
CA LYS A 109 -8.20 -16.86 16.73
C LYS A 109 -7.86 -17.45 15.37
N VAL A 110 -7.54 -16.60 14.38
CA VAL A 110 -7.17 -17.05 13.03
C VAL A 110 -5.71 -17.48 12.90
N GLY A 111 -4.91 -17.30 13.96
CA GLY A 111 -3.49 -17.67 13.97
C GLY A 111 -2.60 -16.67 13.25
N ALA A 112 -3.01 -15.40 13.15
CA ALA A 112 -2.16 -14.34 12.58
C ALA A 112 -0.93 -14.10 13.46
N THR A 113 0.21 -13.78 12.84
CA THR A 113 1.39 -13.26 13.54
C THR A 113 1.10 -11.84 14.00
N ILE A 114 1.10 -11.61 15.31
CA ILE A 114 0.77 -10.30 15.89
C ILE A 114 2.03 -9.45 16.00
N ASN A 115 2.00 -8.26 15.43
CA ASN A 115 3.00 -7.23 15.57
C ASN A 115 2.50 -6.18 16.56
N LEU A 116 3.11 -6.13 17.75
CA LEU A 116 2.74 -5.21 18.82
C LEU A 116 3.38 -3.85 18.59
N ASP A 117 2.55 -2.81 18.50
CA ASP A 117 2.97 -1.44 18.24
C ASP A 117 3.46 -0.71 19.53
N ALA A 118 2.95 -1.08 20.70
CA ALA A 118 3.28 -0.45 21.96
C ALA A 118 3.61 -1.49 23.05
N TYR A 119 4.45 -1.10 24.02
CA TYR A 119 4.84 -1.97 25.14
C TYR A 119 3.63 -2.41 25.97
N GLU A 120 2.69 -1.51 26.19
CA GLU A 120 1.44 -1.74 26.93
C GLU A 120 0.54 -2.78 26.28
N HIS A 121 0.70 -3.01 24.99
CA HIS A 121 -0.04 -4.05 24.26
C HIS A 121 0.32 -5.48 24.74
N ILE A 122 1.49 -5.69 25.34
CA ILE A 122 1.88 -7.01 25.87
C ILE A 122 0.91 -7.44 26.98
N GLU A 123 0.74 -6.61 28.00
CA GLU A 123 -0.18 -6.92 29.10
C GLU A 123 -1.64 -6.95 28.62
N PHE A 124 -2.02 -6.03 27.73
CA PHE A 124 -3.36 -5.99 27.17
C PHE A 124 -3.68 -7.29 26.41
N LEU A 125 -2.84 -7.69 25.45
CA LEU A 125 -3.01 -8.95 24.70
C LEU A 125 -3.08 -10.17 25.61
N LYS A 126 -2.16 -10.25 26.59
CA LYS A 126 -2.13 -11.33 27.59
C LYS A 126 -3.48 -11.48 28.28
N ASN A 127 -4.08 -10.38 28.70
CA ASN A 127 -5.31 -10.38 29.48
C ASN A 127 -6.56 -10.74 28.68
N ILE A 128 -6.60 -10.36 27.38
CA ILE A 128 -7.81 -10.52 26.55
C ILE A 128 -7.80 -11.76 25.64
N ALA A 129 -6.63 -12.20 25.18
CA ALA A 129 -6.51 -13.26 24.19
C ALA A 129 -5.38 -14.27 24.46
N GLY A 130 -4.56 -14.02 25.48
CA GLY A 130 -3.34 -14.78 25.74
C GLY A 130 -2.23 -14.49 24.74
N ILE A 131 -0.99 -14.70 25.16
CA ILE A 131 0.21 -14.48 24.33
C ILE A 131 0.36 -15.63 23.34
N PRO A 132 0.57 -15.37 22.01
CA PRO A 132 0.88 -16.42 21.04
C PRO A 132 2.32 -16.92 21.17
N GLU A 133 2.62 -18.04 20.50
CA GLU A 133 4.00 -18.57 20.43
C GLU A 133 4.93 -17.70 19.59
N THR A 134 4.40 -16.97 18.61
CA THR A 134 5.15 -16.08 17.74
C THR A 134 4.67 -14.64 17.92
N VAL A 135 5.57 -13.70 18.24
CA VAL A 135 5.27 -12.29 18.44
C VAL A 135 6.30 -11.42 17.74
N CYS A 136 5.84 -10.36 17.11
CA CYS A 136 6.68 -9.29 16.55
C CYS A 136 6.53 -8.01 17.38
N LEU A 137 7.61 -7.27 17.57
CA LEU A 137 7.59 -5.94 18.19
C LEU A 137 7.97 -4.88 17.17
N ARG A 138 7.23 -3.76 17.17
CA ARG A 138 7.53 -2.63 16.30
C ARG A 138 8.47 -1.66 16.96
N TYR A 139 9.61 -1.43 16.31
CA TYR A 139 10.64 -0.50 16.76
C TYR A 139 10.43 0.90 16.20
N ASN A 140 10.61 1.91 17.05
CA ASN A 140 10.73 3.31 16.69
C ASN A 140 12.12 3.81 17.13
N PRO A 141 13.03 4.15 16.21
CA PRO A 141 14.36 4.60 16.55
C PRO A 141 14.41 6.01 17.17
N GLY A 142 13.31 6.78 17.07
CA GLY A 142 13.34 8.20 17.39
C GLY A 142 14.18 9.01 16.40
N GLY A 143 14.41 10.29 16.71
CA GLY A 143 15.25 11.19 15.90
C GLY A 143 14.69 11.44 14.49
N VAL A 144 15.62 11.73 13.55
CA VAL A 144 15.31 12.01 12.15
C VAL A 144 15.84 10.89 11.27
N PHE A 145 15.04 10.37 10.38
CA PHE A 145 15.45 9.38 9.38
C PHE A 145 15.70 10.08 8.04
N SER A 146 16.98 10.29 7.69
CA SER A 146 17.42 11.17 6.59
C SER A 146 17.09 10.68 5.17
N LEU A 147 16.64 9.43 4.98
CA LEU A 147 16.25 8.86 3.68
C LEU A 147 14.74 8.82 3.48
N GLY A 148 13.98 9.41 4.39
CA GLY A 148 12.54 9.43 4.35
C GLY A 148 11.96 10.47 3.40
N THR A 149 10.66 10.56 3.45
CA THR A 149 9.86 11.64 2.86
C THR A 149 9.18 12.37 4.00
N ASP A 150 8.78 13.62 3.82
CA ASP A 150 8.15 14.50 4.82
C ASP A 150 7.01 13.87 5.66
N ILE A 151 6.55 12.67 5.31
CA ILE A 151 5.46 11.97 6.01
C ILE A 151 5.96 11.20 7.25
N MET A 152 7.23 10.77 7.28
CA MET A 152 7.79 9.90 8.32
C MET A 152 9.22 10.29 8.72
N ASP A 153 9.71 11.48 8.35
CA ASP A 153 11.09 11.91 8.57
C ASP A 153 11.45 12.17 10.04
N HIS A 154 10.43 12.25 10.90
CA HIS A 154 10.57 12.45 12.34
C HIS A 154 9.94 11.29 13.12
N PRO A 155 10.62 10.13 13.24
CA PRO A 155 10.09 8.99 13.99
C PRO A 155 9.70 9.32 15.43
N GLU A 156 10.37 10.26 16.08
CA GLU A 156 10.05 10.70 17.46
C GLU A 156 8.70 11.43 17.59
N GLU A 157 8.18 12.02 16.49
CA GLU A 157 6.86 12.65 16.45
C GLU A 157 5.78 11.65 15.97
N SER A 158 6.19 10.46 15.57
CA SER A 158 5.30 9.41 15.10
C SER A 158 4.60 8.73 16.26
N LYS A 159 3.30 8.42 16.10
CA LYS A 159 2.53 7.68 17.10
C LYS A 159 2.86 6.18 17.13
N PHE A 160 3.80 5.68 16.34
CA PHE A 160 4.04 4.27 16.09
C PHE A 160 5.31 3.77 16.77
N GLY A 161 5.22 2.54 17.32
CA GLY A 161 6.37 1.77 17.74
C GLY A 161 6.91 2.08 19.14
N MET A 162 7.82 1.23 19.58
CA MET A 162 8.46 1.24 20.90
C MET A 162 9.84 1.86 20.84
N THR A 163 10.25 2.58 21.89
CA THR A 163 11.66 2.96 22.08
C THR A 163 12.54 1.72 22.24
N LYS A 164 13.85 1.90 22.14
CA LYS A 164 14.82 0.80 22.35
C LYS A 164 14.70 0.18 23.75
N GLU A 165 14.52 1.00 24.79
CA GLU A 165 14.37 0.54 26.17
C GLU A 165 13.08 -0.28 26.35
N GLN A 166 11.96 0.19 25.79
CA GLN A 166 10.70 -0.54 25.80
C GLN A 166 10.81 -1.86 25.05
N LEU A 167 11.49 -1.87 23.90
CA LEU A 167 11.74 -3.05 23.10
C LEU A 167 12.52 -4.11 23.89
N MET A 168 13.64 -3.74 24.53
CA MET A 168 14.47 -4.64 25.33
C MET A 168 13.69 -5.21 26.51
N LYS A 169 12.87 -4.39 27.18
CA LYS A 169 11.98 -4.82 28.25
C LYS A 169 10.91 -5.78 27.73
N GLY A 170 10.30 -5.47 26.59
CA GLY A 170 9.27 -6.29 25.95
C GLY A 170 9.77 -7.68 25.58
N TYR A 171 10.95 -7.82 24.99
CA TYR A 171 11.52 -9.13 24.66
C TYR A 171 11.80 -9.98 25.91
N LYS A 172 12.31 -9.39 27.00
CA LYS A 172 12.52 -10.11 28.26
C LYS A 172 11.19 -10.63 28.81
N GLU A 173 10.17 -9.78 28.85
CA GLU A 173 8.85 -10.14 29.36
C GLU A 173 8.17 -11.22 28.49
N LEU A 174 8.20 -11.06 27.16
CA LEU A 174 7.62 -12.06 26.25
C LEU A 174 8.32 -13.43 26.35
N LYS A 175 9.64 -13.45 26.55
CA LYS A 175 10.39 -14.68 26.81
C LYS A 175 9.94 -15.37 28.10
N GLU A 176 9.74 -14.60 29.17
CA GLU A 176 9.21 -15.12 30.46
C GLU A 176 7.76 -15.62 30.30
N LEU A 177 6.98 -15.00 29.42
CA LEU A 177 5.61 -15.43 29.09
C LEU A 177 5.54 -16.65 28.15
N GLY A 178 6.69 -17.17 27.70
CA GLY A 178 6.78 -18.43 26.96
C GLY A 178 6.69 -18.27 25.43
N VAL A 179 6.91 -17.08 24.89
CA VAL A 179 7.05 -16.87 23.43
C VAL A 179 8.27 -17.66 22.92
N LYS A 180 8.11 -18.30 21.78
CA LYS A 180 9.12 -19.19 21.17
C LYS A 180 9.80 -18.57 19.96
N GLU A 181 9.03 -17.83 19.14
CA GLU A 181 9.52 -17.17 17.92
C GLU A 181 9.34 -15.66 18.03
N PHE A 182 10.39 -14.93 17.75
CA PHE A 182 10.46 -13.49 17.93
C PHE A 182 10.75 -12.78 16.63
N GLY A 183 10.00 -11.73 16.34
CA GLY A 183 10.26 -10.83 15.24
C GLY A 183 10.51 -9.38 15.67
N ILE A 184 11.12 -8.61 14.78
CA ILE A 184 11.19 -7.16 14.86
C ILE A 184 10.65 -6.56 13.58
N HIS A 185 10.00 -5.41 13.70
CA HIS A 185 9.44 -4.64 12.60
C HIS A 185 9.80 -3.17 12.77
N ALA A 186 10.07 -2.47 11.67
CA ALA A 186 10.14 -1.00 11.65
C ALA A 186 9.63 -0.44 10.32
N PHE A 187 8.87 0.64 10.39
CA PHE A 187 8.37 1.38 9.24
C PHE A 187 8.76 2.84 9.39
N LEU A 188 9.79 3.29 8.68
CA LEU A 188 10.42 4.60 8.87
C LEU A 188 10.20 5.57 7.71
N ALA A 189 9.65 5.11 6.59
CA ALA A 189 9.43 5.95 5.43
C ALA A 189 8.24 5.48 4.58
N SER A 190 7.72 6.36 3.75
CA SER A 190 6.66 6.05 2.78
C SER A 190 6.98 6.71 1.44
N ASN A 191 6.91 5.95 0.36
CA ASN A 191 7.21 6.37 -1.00
C ASN A 191 8.64 6.88 -1.21
N THR A 192 9.62 6.18 -0.67
CA THR A 192 11.04 6.51 -0.85
C THR A 192 11.52 6.04 -2.22
N VAL A 193 11.94 6.99 -3.06
CA VAL A 193 12.40 6.73 -4.44
C VAL A 193 13.92 6.73 -4.46
N THR A 194 14.52 5.74 -3.78
CA THR A 194 15.96 5.43 -3.79
C THR A 194 16.16 3.95 -3.48
N ASN A 195 17.20 3.36 -4.09
CA ASN A 195 17.56 1.97 -3.83
C ASN A 195 18.24 1.75 -2.46
N ASP A 196 18.57 2.83 -1.74
CA ASP A 196 19.33 2.75 -0.48
C ASP A 196 18.45 2.55 0.75
N TYR A 197 17.14 2.81 0.66
CA TYR A 197 16.25 2.78 1.82
C TYR A 197 16.29 1.44 2.58
N TYR A 198 16.02 0.33 1.90
CA TYR A 198 16.02 -0.98 2.55
C TYR A 198 17.40 -1.43 3.04
N PRO A 199 18.51 -1.28 2.29
CA PRO A 199 19.84 -1.58 2.82
C PRO A 199 20.17 -0.81 4.09
N VAL A 200 19.81 0.47 4.19
CA VAL A 200 20.03 1.30 5.40
C VAL A 200 19.14 0.84 6.56
N LEU A 201 17.86 0.62 6.32
CA LEU A 201 16.94 0.10 7.34
C LEU A 201 17.37 -1.29 7.82
N ALA A 202 17.76 -2.17 6.89
CA ALA A 202 18.24 -3.50 7.20
C ALA A 202 19.47 -3.46 8.11
N ARG A 203 20.46 -2.59 7.83
CA ARG A 203 21.63 -2.40 8.69
C ARG A 203 21.23 -2.06 10.11
N GLN A 204 20.36 -1.06 10.29
CA GLN A 204 19.90 -0.65 11.62
C GLN A 204 19.22 -1.80 12.38
N LEU A 205 18.33 -2.53 11.70
CA LEU A 205 17.60 -3.64 12.34
C LEU A 205 18.49 -4.87 12.60
N PHE A 206 19.48 -5.13 11.75
CA PHE A 206 20.40 -6.26 11.94
C PHE A 206 21.37 -5.98 13.08
N GLU A 207 21.90 -4.77 13.19
CA GLU A 207 22.73 -4.33 14.34
C GLU A 207 21.91 -4.41 15.64
N LEU A 208 20.66 -3.90 15.63
CA LEU A 208 19.76 -3.98 16.77
C LEU A 208 19.43 -5.43 17.16
N ALA A 209 19.33 -6.35 16.20
CA ALA A 209 19.10 -7.77 16.47
C ALA A 209 20.27 -8.41 17.25
N LEU A 210 21.50 -7.98 17.02
CA LEU A 210 22.66 -8.41 17.82
C LEU A 210 22.57 -7.89 19.25
N GLU A 211 22.22 -6.61 19.42
CA GLU A 211 22.04 -6.01 20.74
C GLU A 211 20.90 -6.66 21.53
N ILE A 212 19.76 -6.94 20.88
CA ILE A 212 18.63 -7.67 21.48
C ILE A 212 19.12 -9.02 22.03
N ARG A 213 19.87 -9.77 21.23
CA ARG A 213 20.40 -11.07 21.67
C ARG A 213 21.36 -10.93 22.85
N GLU A 214 22.24 -9.94 22.81
CA GLU A 214 23.22 -9.71 23.89
C GLU A 214 22.55 -9.30 25.20
N GLU A 215 21.59 -8.37 25.15
CA GLU A 215 20.96 -7.80 26.36
C GLU A 215 19.83 -8.65 26.93
N THR A 216 19.12 -9.41 26.09
CA THR A 216 17.90 -10.15 26.51
C THR A 216 18.05 -11.66 26.42
N GLY A 217 19.07 -12.14 25.71
CA GLY A 217 19.22 -13.55 25.39
C GLY A 217 18.11 -14.07 24.46
N VAL A 218 17.40 -13.18 23.74
CA VAL A 218 16.43 -13.51 22.68
C VAL A 218 17.12 -13.45 21.34
N THR A 219 17.00 -14.51 20.56
CA THR A 219 17.42 -14.51 19.14
C THR A 219 16.20 -14.33 18.28
N LEU A 220 16.23 -13.40 17.34
CA LEU A 220 15.13 -13.16 16.42
C LEU A 220 15.03 -14.28 15.36
N ASP A 221 13.83 -14.68 15.02
CA ASP A 221 13.51 -15.65 13.97
C ASP A 221 13.24 -14.96 12.62
N PHE A 222 12.74 -13.73 12.68
CA PHE A 222 12.52 -12.91 11.48
C PHE A 222 12.70 -11.41 11.74
N ILE A 223 13.01 -10.70 10.67
CA ILE A 223 13.09 -9.24 10.64
C ILE A 223 12.19 -8.75 9.51
N ASN A 224 11.21 -7.93 9.85
CA ASN A 224 10.24 -7.35 8.94
C ASN A 224 10.65 -5.93 8.59
N LEU A 225 11.08 -5.72 7.34
CA LEU A 225 11.47 -4.42 6.79
C LEU A 225 10.25 -3.54 6.44
N SER A 226 9.03 -4.06 6.65
CA SER A 226 7.77 -3.38 6.35
C SER A 226 7.64 -2.92 4.89
N GLY A 227 6.99 -1.78 4.68
CA GLY A 227 6.87 -1.11 3.39
C GLY A 227 7.90 0.01 3.22
N GLY A 228 7.54 1.02 2.43
CA GLY A 228 8.31 2.25 2.27
C GLY A 228 8.92 2.43 0.89
N ILE A 229 9.27 1.37 0.17
CA ILE A 229 9.74 1.48 -1.21
C ILE A 229 8.67 2.18 -2.05
N GLY A 230 9.07 3.27 -2.68
CA GLY A 230 8.21 4.11 -3.49
C GLY A 230 8.15 3.73 -4.95
N VAL A 231 7.35 4.50 -5.68
CA VAL A 231 7.24 4.44 -7.13
C VAL A 231 7.51 5.83 -7.73
N ASN A 232 8.02 5.84 -8.92
CA ASN A 232 8.30 7.07 -9.66
C ASN A 232 7.00 7.65 -10.23
N TYR A 233 6.26 8.41 -9.42
CA TYR A 233 5.03 9.07 -9.89
C TYR A 233 5.28 10.07 -11.00
N ARG A 234 6.43 10.76 -10.98
CA ARG A 234 6.82 11.74 -11.99
C ARG A 234 7.65 11.10 -13.10
N PRO A 235 7.45 11.52 -14.37
CA PRO A 235 8.20 10.96 -15.50
C PRO A 235 9.71 11.13 -15.43
N GLU A 236 10.18 12.18 -14.74
CA GLU A 236 11.61 12.49 -14.57
C GLU A 236 12.29 11.70 -13.43
N GLN A 237 11.52 11.02 -12.58
CA GLN A 237 12.07 10.20 -11.50
C GLN A 237 12.53 8.84 -12.02
N GLU A 238 13.70 8.40 -11.61
CA GLU A 238 14.16 7.03 -11.86
C GLU A 238 13.39 6.05 -10.98
N PRO A 239 12.91 4.91 -11.52
CA PRO A 239 12.23 3.90 -10.74
C PRO A 239 13.20 3.17 -9.81
N ASN A 240 12.69 2.72 -8.67
CA ASN A 240 13.43 1.80 -7.80
C ASN A 240 13.66 0.46 -8.51
N ASP A 241 14.90 -0.05 -8.41
CA ASP A 241 15.30 -1.37 -8.91
C ASP A 241 15.30 -2.37 -7.75
N ILE A 242 14.33 -3.27 -7.74
CA ILE A 242 14.17 -4.24 -6.67
C ILE A 242 15.30 -5.27 -6.61
N ALA A 243 15.96 -5.57 -7.73
CA ALA A 243 17.11 -6.46 -7.73
C ALA A 243 18.32 -5.81 -7.06
N VAL A 244 18.56 -4.53 -7.32
CA VAL A 244 19.61 -3.73 -6.65
C VAL A 244 19.32 -3.63 -5.16
N ILE A 245 18.06 -3.37 -4.78
CA ILE A 245 17.62 -3.30 -3.38
C ILE A 245 17.85 -4.64 -2.68
N GLY A 246 17.39 -5.76 -3.28
CA GLY A 246 17.53 -7.10 -2.72
C GLY A 246 18.99 -7.51 -2.53
N GLU A 247 19.86 -7.19 -3.50
CA GLU A 247 21.32 -7.42 -3.38
C GLU A 247 21.95 -6.52 -2.31
N GLY A 248 21.49 -5.27 -2.16
CA GLY A 248 21.92 -4.37 -1.10
C GLY A 248 21.60 -4.93 0.29
N VAL A 249 20.38 -5.40 0.51
CA VAL A 249 19.96 -6.05 1.76
C VAL A 249 20.77 -7.33 2.02
N ARG A 250 21.01 -8.14 0.98
CA ARG A 250 21.82 -9.36 1.06
C ARG A 250 23.23 -9.09 1.58
N LYS A 251 23.91 -8.08 1.02
CA LYS A 251 25.27 -7.70 1.45
C LYS A 251 25.31 -7.34 2.93
N VAL A 252 24.35 -6.55 3.40
CA VAL A 252 24.24 -6.18 4.82
C VAL A 252 23.96 -7.41 5.69
N TYR A 253 23.12 -8.33 5.22
CA TYR A 253 22.81 -9.57 5.91
C TYR A 253 24.07 -10.48 6.06
N GLU A 254 24.82 -10.64 4.97
CA GLU A 254 26.06 -11.41 4.97
C GLU A 254 27.19 -10.75 5.79
N GLU A 255 27.17 -9.42 5.91
CA GLU A 255 28.12 -8.66 6.73
C GLU A 255 27.84 -8.77 8.24
N ILE A 256 26.57 -8.73 8.65
CA ILE A 256 26.18 -8.57 10.06
C ILE A 256 25.63 -9.87 10.67
N LEU A 257 24.58 -10.45 10.08
CA LEU A 257 23.87 -11.57 10.68
C LEU A 257 24.60 -12.91 10.48
N THR A 258 25.16 -13.13 9.31
CA THR A 258 25.82 -14.42 9.00
C THR A 258 27.04 -14.68 9.91
N PRO A 259 27.98 -13.75 10.11
CA PRO A 259 29.12 -13.96 11.01
C PRO A 259 28.71 -14.12 12.47
N ALA A 260 27.58 -13.53 12.85
CA ALA A 260 27.02 -13.63 14.19
C ALA A 260 26.27 -14.95 14.46
N GLY A 261 26.23 -15.89 13.49
CA GLY A 261 25.50 -17.15 13.60
C GLY A 261 23.98 -17.00 13.49
N MET A 262 23.49 -15.87 12.97
CA MET A 262 22.08 -15.56 12.76
C MET A 262 21.65 -15.70 11.29
N GLY A 263 22.38 -16.48 10.48
CA GLY A 263 22.07 -16.73 9.08
C GLY A 263 20.75 -17.52 8.82
N HIS A 264 20.00 -17.85 9.86
CA HIS A 264 18.68 -18.46 9.80
C HIS A 264 17.53 -17.43 9.82
N VAL A 265 17.82 -16.17 10.15
CA VAL A 265 16.79 -15.12 10.30
C VAL A 265 16.10 -14.86 8.98
N LYS A 266 14.78 -14.95 8.98
CA LYS A 266 13.93 -14.71 7.81
C LYS A 266 13.75 -13.21 7.60
N ILE A 267 13.66 -12.80 6.34
CA ILE A 267 13.35 -11.41 5.98
C ILE A 267 11.92 -11.32 5.47
N PHE A 268 11.15 -10.39 6.05
CA PHE A 268 9.78 -10.10 5.65
C PHE A 268 9.68 -8.67 5.12
N THR A 269 8.71 -8.45 4.24
CA THR A 269 8.37 -7.13 3.68
C THR A 269 6.84 -6.95 3.65
N GLU A 270 6.38 -5.67 3.64
CA GLU A 270 4.95 -5.31 3.62
C GLU A 270 4.70 -4.25 2.55
N LEU A 271 5.05 -4.57 1.32
CA LEU A 271 5.04 -3.63 0.20
C LEU A 271 3.64 -3.50 -0.43
N GLY A 272 2.90 -2.44 -0.08
CA GLY A 272 1.63 -2.13 -0.73
C GLY A 272 1.80 -1.30 -2.01
N ARG A 273 2.32 -0.09 -1.88
CA ARG A 273 2.47 0.87 -2.98
C ARG A 273 3.36 0.36 -4.10
N PHE A 274 4.54 -0.14 -3.77
CA PHE A 274 5.50 -0.68 -4.73
C PHE A 274 4.90 -1.80 -5.58
N MET A 275 4.09 -2.64 -4.95
CA MET A 275 3.47 -3.79 -5.61
C MET A 275 2.37 -3.39 -6.59
N LEU A 276 1.54 -2.41 -6.25
CA LEU A 276 0.28 -2.18 -6.97
C LEU A 276 0.15 -0.83 -7.66
N ALA A 277 0.78 0.24 -7.17
CA ALA A 277 0.52 1.58 -7.69
C ALA A 277 0.72 1.68 -9.22
N PRO A 278 1.83 1.17 -9.82
CA PRO A 278 2.05 1.26 -11.26
C PRO A 278 1.09 0.39 -12.10
N HIS A 279 0.46 -0.59 -11.46
CA HIS A 279 -0.42 -1.57 -12.09
C HIS A 279 -1.90 -1.23 -11.90
N GLY A 280 -2.22 0.04 -11.67
CA GLY A 280 -3.57 0.56 -11.63
C GLY A 280 -3.66 1.98 -12.15
N HIS A 281 -4.72 2.25 -12.91
CA HIS A 281 -5.05 3.55 -13.46
C HIS A 281 -6.48 3.94 -13.06
N LEU A 282 -6.72 5.22 -12.77
CA LEU A 282 -8.07 5.77 -12.74
C LEU A 282 -8.42 6.28 -14.13
N ILE A 283 -9.46 5.69 -14.71
CA ILE A 283 -9.96 6.03 -16.04
C ILE A 283 -11.14 6.98 -15.88
N THR A 284 -11.10 8.12 -16.59
CA THR A 284 -12.11 9.17 -16.47
C THR A 284 -12.36 9.84 -17.80
N LYS A 285 -13.57 10.38 -18.01
CA LYS A 285 -13.96 11.15 -19.19
C LYS A 285 -14.05 12.64 -18.91
N VAL A 286 -13.68 13.43 -19.88
CA VAL A 286 -13.87 14.87 -19.88
C VAL A 286 -15.35 15.16 -20.08
N LEU A 287 -15.98 15.82 -19.11
CA LEU A 287 -17.37 16.25 -19.15
C LEU A 287 -17.51 17.69 -19.64
N HIS A 288 -16.61 18.54 -19.20
CA HIS A 288 -16.67 19.98 -19.45
C HIS A 288 -15.29 20.57 -19.66
N ARG A 289 -15.20 21.57 -20.54
CA ARG A 289 -14.09 22.48 -20.65
C ARG A 289 -14.56 23.88 -20.24
N LYS A 290 -13.90 24.48 -19.28
CA LYS A 290 -14.25 25.78 -18.74
C LYS A 290 -13.09 26.72 -18.82
N GLU A 291 -13.26 27.83 -19.52
CA GLU A 291 -12.28 28.90 -19.67
C GLU A 291 -12.69 30.12 -18.86
N THR A 292 -11.89 30.46 -17.86
CA THR A 292 -12.07 31.63 -17.01
C THR A 292 -10.73 32.34 -16.88
N TYR A 293 -10.24 32.60 -15.66
CA TYR A 293 -8.86 33.02 -15.42
C TYR A 293 -7.84 31.92 -15.66
N ARG A 294 -8.31 30.67 -15.72
CA ARG A 294 -7.58 29.44 -16.06
C ARG A 294 -8.46 28.56 -16.94
N THR A 295 -7.82 27.62 -17.60
CA THR A 295 -8.53 26.56 -18.30
C THR A 295 -8.70 25.36 -17.38
N TYR A 296 -9.95 24.95 -17.14
CA TYR A 296 -10.31 23.78 -16.36
C TYR A 296 -10.84 22.69 -17.27
N ILE A 297 -10.31 21.48 -17.09
CA ILE A 297 -10.83 20.25 -17.67
C ILE A 297 -11.60 19.54 -16.56
N GLY A 298 -12.92 19.63 -16.62
CA GLY A 298 -13.83 18.95 -15.68
C GLY A 298 -14.06 17.51 -16.10
N VAL A 299 -13.81 16.57 -15.19
CA VAL A 299 -13.93 15.13 -15.44
C VAL A 299 -15.03 14.51 -14.58
N ASP A 300 -15.46 13.30 -14.94
CA ASP A 300 -16.46 12.53 -14.18
C ASP A 300 -15.91 11.90 -12.90
N ALA A 301 -14.60 11.71 -12.80
CA ALA A 301 -13.93 11.37 -11.53
C ALA A 301 -13.81 12.57 -10.59
N SER A 302 -13.58 12.31 -9.33
CA SER A 302 -13.34 13.32 -8.29
C SER A 302 -12.35 12.81 -7.25
N ALA A 303 -11.99 13.65 -6.28
CA ALA A 303 -11.17 13.24 -5.12
C ALA A 303 -11.81 12.09 -4.32
N ALA A 304 -13.11 11.86 -4.43
CA ALA A 304 -13.77 10.68 -3.88
C ALA A 304 -13.25 9.36 -4.49
N ASN A 305 -12.76 9.39 -5.74
CA ASN A 305 -12.14 8.24 -6.40
C ASN A 305 -10.62 8.16 -6.15
N LEU A 306 -9.93 9.30 -6.09
CA LEU A 306 -8.50 9.38 -5.84
C LEU A 306 -8.18 10.65 -5.02
N MET A 307 -8.18 10.53 -3.71
CA MET A 307 -8.03 11.67 -2.81
C MET A 307 -6.61 12.26 -2.75
N ARG A 308 -5.60 11.47 -3.10
CA ARG A 308 -4.19 11.82 -2.87
C ARG A 308 -3.74 13.17 -3.47
N PRO A 309 -4.11 13.55 -4.70
CA PRO A 309 -3.79 14.89 -5.20
C PRO A 309 -4.39 16.02 -4.38
N ALA A 310 -5.66 15.87 -3.99
CA ALA A 310 -6.41 16.90 -3.27
C ALA A 310 -5.93 17.10 -1.83
N PHE A 311 -5.59 16.00 -1.11
CA PHE A 311 -5.26 16.03 0.32
C PHE A 311 -3.76 16.12 0.60
N TYR A 312 -2.93 15.54 -0.26
CA TYR A 312 -1.47 15.50 -0.04
C TYR A 312 -0.68 16.28 -1.10
N GLY A 313 -1.36 16.91 -2.06
CA GLY A 313 -0.66 17.51 -3.20
C GLY A 313 0.12 16.48 -4.05
N ALA A 314 -0.26 15.19 -3.93
CA ALA A 314 0.48 14.12 -4.60
C ALA A 314 0.35 14.22 -6.12
N TYR A 315 1.49 14.08 -6.79
CA TYR A 315 1.50 14.05 -8.25
C TYR A 315 1.01 12.68 -8.75
N HIS A 316 0.13 12.73 -9.76
CA HIS A 316 -0.18 11.61 -10.64
C HIS A 316 -0.03 12.09 -12.08
N HIS A 317 0.63 11.29 -12.92
CA HIS A 317 0.72 11.60 -14.34
C HIS A 317 -0.64 11.42 -14.99
N ILE A 318 -0.96 12.29 -15.96
CA ILE A 318 -2.23 12.23 -16.70
C ILE A 318 -1.91 12.14 -18.19
N THR A 319 -2.49 11.16 -18.87
CA THR A 319 -2.41 11.00 -20.33
C THR A 319 -3.77 11.25 -20.95
N ASN A 320 -3.87 12.12 -21.94
CA ASN A 320 -5.01 12.14 -22.83
C ASN A 320 -4.82 11.05 -23.89
N ILE A 321 -5.44 9.88 -23.65
CA ILE A 321 -5.26 8.72 -24.53
C ILE A 321 -6.06 8.85 -25.83
N THR A 322 -7.12 9.66 -25.83
CA THR A 322 -7.93 9.91 -27.03
C THR A 322 -7.18 10.76 -28.05
N ARG A 323 -6.46 11.79 -27.60
CA ARG A 323 -5.75 12.76 -28.43
C ARG A 323 -4.30 13.00 -27.98
N PRO A 324 -3.44 11.97 -28.00
CA PRO A 324 -2.07 12.09 -27.46
C PRO A 324 -1.21 13.10 -28.21
N ASP A 325 -1.50 13.33 -29.51
CA ASP A 325 -0.73 14.23 -30.40
C ASP A 325 -1.33 15.64 -30.50
N ALA A 326 -2.36 15.98 -29.71
CA ALA A 326 -2.94 17.31 -29.72
C ALA A 326 -1.94 18.35 -29.20
N PRO A 327 -2.06 19.63 -29.60
CA PRO A 327 -1.20 20.71 -29.09
C PRO A 327 -1.23 20.73 -27.55
N ILE A 328 -0.06 20.90 -26.94
CA ILE A 328 0.07 21.01 -25.48
C ILE A 328 -0.49 22.33 -24.99
N GLU A 329 -1.24 22.30 -23.92
CA GLU A 329 -1.75 23.46 -23.20
C GLU A 329 -1.58 23.28 -21.68
N VAL A 330 -1.63 24.39 -20.93
CA VAL A 330 -1.55 24.37 -19.48
C VAL A 330 -2.97 24.43 -18.90
N VAL A 331 -3.35 23.40 -18.14
CA VAL A 331 -4.70 23.25 -17.60
C VAL A 331 -4.70 22.81 -16.13
N ASP A 332 -5.83 23.04 -15.47
CA ASP A 332 -6.19 22.36 -14.22
C ASP A 332 -7.18 21.22 -14.56
N VAL A 333 -6.93 20.00 -14.07
CA VAL A 333 -7.87 18.87 -14.19
C VAL A 333 -8.63 18.73 -12.89
N ALA A 334 -9.95 18.91 -12.93
CA ALA A 334 -10.79 19.06 -11.75
C ALA A 334 -11.97 18.09 -11.75
N GLY A 335 -12.32 17.62 -10.55
CA GLY A 335 -13.53 16.85 -10.29
C GLY A 335 -14.74 17.74 -9.98
N SER A 336 -15.79 17.12 -9.44
CA SER A 336 -17.11 17.72 -9.27
C SER A 336 -17.55 17.91 -7.81
N LEU A 337 -16.61 17.75 -6.86
CA LEU A 337 -16.91 18.02 -5.44
C LEU A 337 -17.04 19.54 -5.16
N CYS A 338 -17.81 19.89 -4.14
CA CYS A 338 -17.91 21.26 -3.65
C CYS A 338 -16.66 21.67 -2.83
N GLU A 339 -15.49 21.28 -3.31
CA GLU A 339 -14.17 21.54 -2.72
C GLU A 339 -13.24 22.12 -3.78
N ASN A 340 -12.64 23.27 -3.50
CA ASN A 340 -11.74 23.91 -4.47
C ASN A 340 -10.45 23.12 -4.72
N ASN A 341 -10.07 22.26 -3.79
CA ASN A 341 -8.92 21.34 -3.91
C ASN A 341 -9.25 20.03 -4.63
N ASP A 342 -10.49 19.81 -5.08
CA ASP A 342 -10.86 18.64 -5.91
C ASP A 342 -10.25 18.76 -7.31
N LYS A 343 -8.92 18.63 -7.34
CA LYS A 343 -8.09 18.74 -8.55
C LYS A 343 -7.09 17.60 -8.60
N PHE A 344 -7.05 16.91 -9.73
CA PHE A 344 -6.05 15.89 -10.01
C PHE A 344 -4.72 16.50 -10.47
N ALA A 345 -4.79 17.70 -11.06
CA ALA A 345 -3.63 18.44 -11.49
C ALA A 345 -3.92 19.95 -11.50
N VAL A 346 -2.86 20.73 -11.24
CA VAL A 346 -2.87 22.21 -11.30
C VAL A 346 -1.70 22.67 -12.16
N ASN A 347 -1.95 23.60 -13.08
CA ASN A 347 -0.97 24.10 -14.05
C ASN A 347 -0.23 22.94 -14.78
N ARG A 348 -0.98 21.95 -15.24
CA ARG A 348 -0.44 20.76 -15.91
C ARG A 348 -0.35 20.98 -17.41
N GLU A 349 0.84 20.75 -17.98
CA GLU A 349 0.98 20.56 -19.42
C GLU A 349 0.31 19.25 -19.82
N LEU A 350 -0.68 19.33 -20.70
CA LEU A 350 -1.48 18.21 -21.19
C LEU A 350 -1.81 18.43 -22.65
N PRO A 351 -1.80 17.38 -23.51
CA PRO A 351 -2.41 17.45 -24.84
C PRO A 351 -3.85 17.93 -24.74
N ARG A 352 -4.22 18.93 -25.57
CA ARG A 352 -5.54 19.57 -25.52
C ARG A 352 -6.66 18.55 -25.45
N ALA A 353 -7.45 18.66 -24.38
CA ALA A 353 -8.54 17.76 -24.09
C ALA A 353 -9.90 18.40 -24.42
N GLU A 354 -10.75 17.65 -25.11
CA GLU A 354 -12.10 18.06 -25.48
C GLU A 354 -13.14 17.19 -24.77
N VAL A 355 -14.37 17.67 -24.71
CA VAL A 355 -15.50 16.91 -24.10
C VAL A 355 -15.64 15.55 -24.78
N GLY A 356 -15.73 14.50 -23.96
CA GLY A 356 -15.79 13.11 -24.39
C GLY A 356 -14.44 12.40 -24.46
N ASP A 357 -13.30 13.12 -24.39
CA ASP A 357 -11.98 12.50 -24.35
C ASP A 357 -11.80 11.66 -23.07
N THR A 358 -11.09 10.56 -23.21
CA THR A 358 -10.72 9.69 -22.09
C THR A 358 -9.33 10.07 -21.56
N LEU A 359 -9.24 10.34 -20.27
CA LEU A 359 -7.99 10.58 -19.56
C LEU A 359 -7.64 9.38 -18.70
N VAL A 360 -6.33 9.06 -18.68
CA VAL A 360 -5.74 8.04 -17.81
C VAL A 360 -4.96 8.73 -16.71
N ILE A 361 -5.37 8.57 -15.47
CA ILE A 361 -4.62 9.04 -14.28
C ILE A 361 -3.80 7.86 -13.76
N HIS A 362 -2.48 7.94 -13.91
CA HIS A 362 -1.55 6.84 -13.68
C HIS A 362 -1.33 6.53 -12.20
N ASP A 363 -0.75 5.36 -11.93
CA ASP A 363 -0.20 4.93 -10.63
C ASP A 363 -1.21 4.99 -9.48
N SER A 364 -2.47 4.71 -9.76
CA SER A 364 -3.55 4.72 -8.78
C SER A 364 -3.93 3.33 -8.22
N GLY A 365 -3.13 2.29 -8.53
CA GLY A 365 -3.40 0.92 -8.13
C GLY A 365 -3.26 0.64 -6.63
N ALA A 366 -2.58 1.53 -5.89
CA ALA A 366 -2.48 1.48 -4.44
C ALA A 366 -2.88 2.82 -3.83
N HIS A 367 -3.61 2.78 -2.71
CA HIS A 367 -4.11 3.99 -2.03
C HIS A 367 -4.95 4.90 -2.95
N GLY A 368 -5.53 4.32 -3.99
CA GLY A 368 -6.52 4.94 -4.86
C GLY A 368 -7.93 4.63 -4.36
N PHE A 369 -8.53 3.55 -4.85
CA PHE A 369 -9.86 3.13 -4.42
C PHE A 369 -9.98 2.96 -2.90
N SER A 370 -8.97 2.38 -2.25
CA SER A 370 -8.98 2.08 -0.80
C SER A 370 -9.17 3.33 0.07
N MET A 371 -8.65 4.48 -0.35
CA MET A 371 -8.79 5.76 0.36
C MET A 371 -9.98 6.60 -0.11
N GLY A 372 -10.85 6.05 -0.95
CA GLY A 372 -12.05 6.73 -1.45
C GLY A 372 -13.09 6.97 -0.35
N TYR A 373 -13.97 7.94 -0.58
CA TYR A 373 -15.01 8.38 0.34
C TYR A 373 -16.25 8.86 -0.41
N ASN A 374 -17.34 9.21 0.31
CA ASN A 374 -18.62 9.60 -0.26
C ASN A 374 -18.99 11.07 0.08
N TYR A 375 -18.13 12.03 -0.19
CA TYR A 375 -18.46 13.45 0.00
C TYR A 375 -19.38 13.95 -1.12
N ASN A 376 -20.28 14.89 -0.82
CA ASN A 376 -21.37 15.37 -1.69
C ASN A 376 -22.29 14.26 -2.21
N GLY A 377 -22.38 13.11 -1.54
CA GLY A 377 -23.16 11.98 -2.03
C GLY A 377 -22.60 11.34 -3.31
N ARG A 378 -21.32 11.59 -3.65
CA ARG A 378 -20.67 10.92 -4.77
C ARG A 378 -20.47 9.45 -4.43
N LEU A 379 -20.98 8.60 -5.32
CA LEU A 379 -20.87 7.16 -5.22
C LEU A 379 -19.47 6.71 -5.65
N ARG A 380 -18.98 5.65 -5.03
CA ARG A 380 -17.67 5.09 -5.38
C ARG A 380 -17.75 4.35 -6.70
N SER A 381 -16.68 4.48 -7.48
CA SER A 381 -16.56 3.88 -8.82
C SER A 381 -16.38 2.35 -8.78
N SER A 382 -16.53 1.71 -9.94
CA SER A 382 -16.20 0.30 -10.11
C SER A 382 -14.69 0.07 -10.17
N GLU A 383 -14.30 -1.21 -10.01
CA GLU A 383 -12.94 -1.72 -10.21
C GLU A 383 -12.97 -2.80 -11.30
N ILE A 384 -12.12 -2.65 -12.30
CA ILE A 384 -12.01 -3.53 -13.47
C ILE A 384 -10.61 -4.15 -13.50
N LEU A 385 -10.52 -5.43 -13.77
CA LEU A 385 -9.25 -6.16 -13.97
C LEU A 385 -9.06 -6.46 -15.45
N LEU A 386 -7.97 -5.98 -16.02
CA LEU A 386 -7.46 -6.42 -17.31
C LEU A 386 -6.65 -7.71 -17.07
N GLN A 387 -7.20 -8.83 -17.51
CA GLN A 387 -6.62 -10.16 -17.31
C GLN A 387 -5.45 -10.43 -18.26
N GLU A 388 -4.62 -11.42 -17.96
CA GLU A 388 -3.46 -11.78 -18.79
C GLU A 388 -3.86 -12.19 -20.22
N ASP A 389 -5.07 -12.70 -20.43
CA ASP A 389 -5.62 -13.05 -21.76
C ASP A 389 -6.17 -11.85 -22.55
N GLY A 390 -6.09 -10.65 -21.99
CA GLY A 390 -6.57 -9.40 -22.59
C GLY A 390 -8.07 -9.13 -22.35
N THR A 391 -8.79 -10.00 -21.65
CA THR A 391 -10.19 -9.74 -21.30
C THR A 391 -10.31 -8.80 -20.10
N ALA A 392 -11.35 -7.96 -20.09
CA ALA A 392 -11.64 -7.08 -18.97
C ALA A 392 -12.78 -7.65 -18.13
N ARG A 393 -12.58 -7.74 -16.81
CA ARG A 393 -13.55 -8.27 -15.87
C ARG A 393 -13.84 -7.28 -14.74
N MET A 394 -15.12 -7.02 -14.48
CA MET A 394 -15.51 -6.27 -13.29
C MET A 394 -15.23 -7.10 -12.03
N ILE A 395 -14.40 -6.56 -11.14
CA ILE A 395 -14.05 -7.18 -9.85
C ILE A 395 -14.71 -6.52 -8.65
N ARG A 396 -15.23 -5.29 -8.85
CA ARG A 396 -16.13 -4.58 -7.96
C ARG A 396 -17.07 -3.72 -8.79
N ARG A 397 -18.38 -3.80 -8.55
CA ARG A 397 -19.32 -2.86 -9.15
C ARG A 397 -19.21 -1.46 -8.52
N ALA A 398 -19.67 -0.46 -9.23
CA ALA A 398 -19.88 0.86 -8.63
C ALA A 398 -20.96 0.79 -7.54
N GLU A 399 -20.89 1.71 -6.58
CA GLU A 399 -21.96 1.92 -5.61
C GLU A 399 -23.24 2.42 -6.30
N THR A 400 -24.36 2.08 -5.71
CA THR A 400 -25.68 2.60 -6.04
C THR A 400 -26.20 3.49 -4.91
N PRO A 401 -27.26 4.30 -5.11
CA PRO A 401 -27.89 5.02 -4.03
C PRO A 401 -28.32 4.12 -2.86
N GLU A 402 -28.74 2.89 -3.14
CA GLU A 402 -29.12 1.90 -2.14
C GLU A 402 -27.92 1.54 -1.24
N ASP A 403 -26.72 1.38 -1.80
CA ASP A 403 -25.50 1.15 -1.00
C ASP A 403 -25.17 2.35 -0.10
N TYR A 404 -25.33 3.56 -0.63
CA TYR A 404 -25.06 4.79 0.12
C TYR A 404 -26.01 4.95 1.30
N PHE A 405 -27.27 4.57 1.15
CA PHE A 405 -28.30 4.64 2.19
C PHE A 405 -28.42 3.39 3.07
N ALA A 406 -27.69 2.32 2.76
CA ALA A 406 -27.83 1.00 3.40
C ALA A 406 -27.73 1.01 4.94
N THR A 407 -26.98 1.98 5.50
CA THR A 407 -26.77 2.10 6.95
C THR A 407 -27.65 3.15 7.62
N ILE A 408 -28.51 3.85 6.87
CA ILE A 408 -29.41 4.87 7.43
C ILE A 408 -30.65 4.20 7.98
N TYR A 409 -30.82 4.26 9.29
CA TYR A 409 -31.95 3.64 9.96
C TYR A 409 -33.24 4.44 9.76
N GLY A 410 -34.34 3.76 9.40
CA GLY A 410 -35.66 4.34 9.25
C GLY A 410 -35.84 5.21 7.98
N PHE A 411 -34.90 5.13 7.04
CA PHE A 411 -35.03 5.78 5.74
C PHE A 411 -35.50 4.76 4.70
N ASP A 412 -36.70 4.97 4.18
CA ASP A 412 -37.25 4.17 3.09
C ASP A 412 -36.96 4.86 1.75
N PHE A 413 -36.20 4.18 0.91
CA PHE A 413 -35.73 4.69 -0.37
C PHE A 413 -36.42 3.95 -1.51
N GLU A 414 -37.74 4.09 -1.59
CA GLU A 414 -38.50 3.73 -2.80
C GLU A 414 -38.45 4.90 -3.81
N ARG A 415 -37.99 4.62 -5.02
CA ARG A 415 -38.09 5.55 -6.16
C ARG A 415 -39.40 5.39 -6.89
#